data_8c86be171f4b7fe5e3e255dfc36f5754
#
_entry.id   8c86be171f4b7fe5e3e255dfc36f5754
#
_cell.length_a   1.000
_cell.length_b   1.000
_cell.length_c   1.000
_cell.angle_alpha   90.00
_cell.angle_beta   90.00
_cell.angle_gamma   90.00
#
_symmetry.space_group_name_H-M   'P 1'
#
loop_
_entity.id
_entity.type
_entity.pdbx_description
1 polymer ?
#
loop_
_entity_poly.entity_id
_entity_poly.type
_entity_poly.pdbx_seq_one_letter_code
_entity_poly.pdbx_strand_id
1 'polypeptide(L)'
;MYLPPIVCKSLENDLLIKNGSEYYTGGNQSWFFCLGYKDIAEYGCGIIAICNFLLCFWRAEYKSKTIISKETFTAFVMYIYKKYLYILNNPFIKGLTGFKLSKGINKYFRDNNISMKALWGKRYNILSKVQKSLRDGLPVILGVGPDVFAFLKKKKGIQALDIDNGGIADIYAHYVLIYDCKEENKEIFFYISSWGRRYKLSYNDFNNYQKKTLFGFILSNILEIQKV
;
A
#
# COMPACT_ATOMS: atom_id res chain seq x y z
N MET A 1 14.42 7.84 -25.67
CA MET A 1 15.45 7.16 -24.86
C MET A 1 14.84 5.88 -24.34
N TYR A 2 15.23 4.75 -24.91
CA TYR A 2 14.70 3.44 -24.54
C TYR A 2 15.38 3.03 -23.23
N LEU A 3 14.67 3.09 -22.14
CA LEU A 3 15.17 2.50 -20.89
C LEU A 3 15.03 0.98 -21.03
N PRO A 4 16.06 0.19 -20.72
CA PRO A 4 15.97 -1.27 -20.80
C PRO A 4 14.84 -1.76 -19.86
N PRO A 5 14.20 -2.90 -20.18
CA PRO A 5 13.15 -3.47 -19.34
C PRO A 5 13.68 -3.66 -17.93
N ILE A 6 13.02 -3.05 -16.96
CA ILE A 6 13.46 -3.07 -15.57
C ILE A 6 12.98 -4.40 -14.99
N VAL A 7 13.90 -5.33 -14.85
CA VAL A 7 13.67 -6.57 -14.09
C VAL A 7 13.82 -6.23 -12.61
N CYS A 8 12.71 -5.89 -11.96
CA CYS A 8 12.64 -5.84 -10.50
C CYS A 8 12.37 -7.25 -9.98
N LYS A 9 13.02 -7.63 -8.88
CA LYS A 9 12.65 -8.84 -8.17
C LYS A 9 11.28 -8.63 -7.53
N SER A 10 10.32 -9.46 -7.88
CA SER A 10 9.00 -9.40 -7.24
C SER A 10 9.10 -9.68 -5.75
N LEU A 11 8.45 -8.84 -4.94
CA LEU A 11 8.37 -8.98 -3.48
C LEU A 11 7.08 -9.71 -3.05
N GLU A 12 6.39 -10.35 -3.98
CA GLU A 12 5.11 -11.05 -3.73
C GLU A 12 5.22 -12.09 -2.61
N ASN A 13 6.25 -12.94 -2.67
CA ASN A 13 6.46 -13.99 -1.67
C ASN A 13 6.73 -13.43 -0.26
N ASP A 14 7.23 -12.20 -0.18
CA ASP A 14 7.47 -11.52 1.08
C ASP A 14 6.19 -10.98 1.71
N LEU A 15 5.04 -11.09 1.04
CA LEU A 15 3.73 -10.69 1.54
C LEU A 15 2.85 -11.85 2.01
N LEU A 16 3.28 -13.10 1.87
CA LEU A 16 2.44 -14.26 2.18
C LEU A 16 2.07 -14.32 3.68
N ILE A 17 0.78 -14.47 3.96
CA ILE A 17 0.20 -14.66 5.28
C ILE A 17 -0.66 -15.92 5.24
N LYS A 18 -0.50 -16.83 6.22
CA LYS A 18 -1.24 -18.10 6.28
C LYS A 18 -2.41 -18.04 7.25
N ASN A 19 -3.54 -18.62 6.86
CA ASN A 19 -4.71 -18.83 7.72
C ASN A 19 -5.26 -20.25 7.48
N GLY A 20 -4.94 -21.19 8.34
CA GLY A 20 -5.24 -22.60 8.09
C GLY A 20 -4.53 -23.12 6.85
N SER A 21 -5.28 -23.55 5.83
CA SER A 21 -4.79 -23.99 4.52
C SER A 21 -4.69 -22.86 3.48
N GLU A 22 -5.27 -21.70 3.76
CA GLU A 22 -5.32 -20.57 2.83
C GLU A 22 -4.09 -19.66 2.96
N TYR A 23 -3.73 -19.03 1.83
CA TYR A 23 -2.68 -18.02 1.76
C TYR A 23 -3.24 -16.71 1.22
N TYR A 24 -2.82 -15.62 1.84
CA TYR A 24 -3.16 -14.25 1.45
C TYR A 24 -1.90 -13.49 1.06
N THR A 25 -2.01 -12.60 0.07
CA THR A 25 -0.92 -11.69 -0.29
C THR A 25 -1.12 -10.36 0.43
N GLY A 26 -0.53 -10.24 1.60
CA GLY A 26 -0.71 -9.12 2.53
C GLY A 26 -1.97 -9.23 3.38
N GLY A 27 -2.15 -8.26 4.27
CA GLY A 27 -3.27 -8.22 5.19
C GLY A 27 -4.57 -7.72 4.57
N ASN A 28 -5.67 -8.03 5.26
CA ASN A 28 -7.00 -7.54 4.92
C ASN A 28 -7.61 -6.82 6.12
N GLN A 29 -8.01 -5.57 5.94
CA GLN A 29 -8.64 -4.78 7.00
C GLN A 29 -9.97 -5.38 7.48
N SER A 30 -10.70 -6.12 6.62
CA SER A 30 -11.96 -6.76 7.00
C SER A 30 -11.82 -7.82 8.11
N TRP A 31 -10.62 -8.36 8.33
CA TRP A 31 -10.36 -9.30 9.44
C TRP A 31 -10.64 -8.71 10.82
N PHE A 32 -10.60 -7.39 10.92
CA PHE A 32 -10.78 -6.66 12.17
C PHE A 32 -12.25 -6.49 12.58
N PHE A 33 -13.21 -6.74 11.67
CA PHE A 33 -14.63 -6.79 12.05
C PHE A 33 -14.89 -7.83 13.12
N CYS A 34 -14.44 -9.07 12.90
CA CYS A 34 -14.64 -10.19 13.84
C CYS A 34 -13.87 -9.99 15.15
N LEU A 35 -12.86 -9.12 15.17
CA LEU A 35 -12.08 -8.78 16.36
C LEU A 35 -12.63 -7.58 17.13
N GLY A 36 -13.75 -6.98 16.69
CA GLY A 36 -14.39 -5.84 17.33
C GLY A 36 -13.73 -4.47 17.03
N TYR A 37 -12.75 -4.41 16.11
CA TYR A 37 -12.03 -3.16 15.75
C TYR A 37 -12.62 -2.56 14.48
N LYS A 38 -13.81 -1.99 14.58
CA LYS A 38 -14.55 -1.40 13.46
C LYS A 38 -13.76 -0.30 12.74
N ASP A 39 -13.04 0.55 13.49
CA ASP A 39 -12.24 1.63 12.92
C ASP A 39 -11.16 1.12 11.96
N ILE A 40 -10.46 0.04 12.33
CA ILE A 40 -9.47 -0.58 11.45
C ILE A 40 -10.14 -1.25 10.26
N ALA A 41 -11.26 -1.92 10.48
CA ALA A 41 -11.99 -2.61 9.43
C ALA A 41 -12.51 -1.67 8.34
N GLU A 42 -12.95 -0.47 8.71
CA GLU A 42 -13.52 0.51 7.79
C GLU A 42 -12.46 1.50 7.23
N TYR A 43 -11.50 1.91 8.07
CA TYR A 43 -10.58 3.01 7.76
C TYR A 43 -9.10 2.67 7.87
N GLY A 44 -8.77 1.41 8.13
CA GLY A 44 -7.42 0.94 8.44
C GLY A 44 -6.53 0.62 7.24
N CYS A 45 -6.95 0.87 6.00
CA CYS A 45 -6.17 0.52 4.81
C CYS A 45 -4.72 1.02 4.86
N GLY A 46 -4.49 2.24 5.36
CA GLY A 46 -3.15 2.80 5.51
C GLY A 46 -2.30 2.05 6.55
N ILE A 47 -2.92 1.58 7.64
CA ILE A 47 -2.23 0.79 8.66
C ILE A 47 -1.84 -0.58 8.09
N ILE A 48 -2.76 -1.22 7.36
CA ILE A 48 -2.49 -2.49 6.69
C ILE A 48 -1.35 -2.33 5.68
N ALA A 49 -1.36 -1.26 4.87
CA ALA A 49 -0.29 -1.00 3.90
C ALA A 49 1.08 -0.82 4.59
N ILE A 50 1.14 -0.09 5.72
CA ILE A 50 2.35 0.04 6.55
C ILE A 50 2.80 -1.33 7.09
N CYS A 51 1.89 -2.15 7.62
CA CYS A 51 2.23 -3.46 8.15
C CYS A 51 2.71 -4.42 7.05
N ASN A 52 2.11 -4.37 5.85
CA ASN A 52 2.59 -5.10 4.68
C ASN A 52 4.01 -4.66 4.28
N PHE A 53 4.28 -3.34 4.26
CA PHE A 53 5.63 -2.82 4.02
C PHE A 53 6.62 -3.35 5.06
N LEU A 54 6.30 -3.26 6.34
CA LEU A 54 7.17 -3.71 7.43
C LEU A 54 7.41 -5.23 7.38
N LEU A 55 6.42 -6.02 6.96
CA LEU A 55 6.56 -7.46 6.76
C LEU A 55 7.63 -7.78 5.69
N CYS A 56 7.57 -7.12 4.51
CA CYS A 56 8.57 -7.25 3.47
C CYS A 56 9.95 -6.78 3.97
N PHE A 57 9.99 -5.61 4.61
CA PHE A 57 11.22 -5.04 5.16
C PHE A 57 11.92 -6.00 6.13
N TRP A 58 11.19 -6.53 7.12
CA TRP A 58 11.76 -7.46 8.08
C TRP A 58 12.19 -8.78 7.48
N ARG A 59 11.45 -9.31 6.50
CA ARG A 59 11.86 -10.51 5.77
C ARG A 59 13.13 -10.31 4.99
N ALA A 60 13.29 -9.18 4.33
CA ALA A 60 14.52 -8.84 3.62
C ALA A 60 15.69 -8.66 4.57
N GLU A 61 15.51 -7.94 5.68
CA GLU A 61 16.55 -7.63 6.66
C GLU A 61 17.07 -8.90 7.36
N TYR A 62 16.15 -9.74 7.81
CA TYR A 62 16.51 -11.01 8.51
C TYR A 62 16.67 -12.21 7.58
N LYS A 63 16.56 -12.02 6.26
CA LYS A 63 16.58 -13.11 5.26
C LYS A 63 15.60 -14.25 5.62
N SER A 64 14.49 -13.91 6.28
CA SER A 64 13.52 -14.87 6.77
C SER A 64 12.56 -15.28 5.66
N LYS A 65 12.39 -16.60 5.50
CA LYS A 65 11.36 -17.18 4.62
C LYS A 65 10.13 -17.65 5.40
N THR A 66 10.04 -17.37 6.68
CA THR A 66 8.93 -17.81 7.53
C THR A 66 7.64 -17.10 7.13
N ILE A 67 6.62 -17.88 6.79
CA ILE A 67 5.28 -17.36 6.53
C ILE A 67 4.60 -17.20 7.89
N ILE A 68 4.18 -15.95 8.18
CA ILE A 68 3.48 -15.66 9.44
C ILE A 68 2.01 -16.04 9.36
N SER A 69 1.41 -16.34 10.52
CA SER A 69 -0.03 -16.60 10.58
C SER A 69 -0.85 -15.29 10.54
N LYS A 70 -2.11 -15.40 10.20
CA LYS A 70 -3.08 -14.29 10.25
C LYS A 70 -3.16 -13.70 11.65
N GLU A 71 -3.13 -14.53 12.69
CA GLU A 71 -3.17 -14.11 14.10
C GLU A 71 -1.94 -13.26 14.43
N THR A 72 -0.74 -13.70 14.02
CA THR A 72 0.49 -12.95 14.21
C THR A 72 0.43 -11.60 13.48
N PHE A 73 -0.04 -11.59 12.23
CA PHE A 73 -0.17 -10.36 11.47
C PHE A 73 -1.18 -9.40 12.10
N THR A 74 -2.37 -9.89 12.52
CA THR A 74 -3.39 -9.04 13.15
C THR A 74 -2.92 -8.48 14.49
N ALA A 75 -2.20 -9.25 15.30
CA ALA A 75 -1.56 -8.77 16.53
C ALA A 75 -0.55 -7.65 16.24
N PHE A 76 0.25 -7.80 15.18
CA PHE A 76 1.19 -6.77 14.74
C PHE A 76 0.49 -5.50 14.27
N VAL A 77 -0.59 -5.61 13.48
CA VAL A 77 -1.43 -4.47 13.08
C VAL A 77 -1.97 -3.74 14.31
N MET A 78 -2.46 -4.47 15.32
CA MET A 78 -2.96 -3.87 16.56
C MET A 78 -1.87 -3.13 17.34
N TYR A 79 -0.66 -3.65 17.36
CA TYR A 79 0.49 -2.96 17.96
C TYR A 79 0.79 -1.64 17.24
N ILE A 80 0.87 -1.66 15.90
CA ILE A 80 1.11 -0.47 15.06
C ILE A 80 -0.02 0.55 15.23
N TYR A 81 -1.28 0.11 15.22
CA TYR A 81 -2.45 0.95 15.43
C TYR A 81 -2.38 1.69 16.77
N LYS A 82 -2.22 0.96 17.86
CA LYS A 82 -2.25 1.53 19.21
C LYS A 82 -1.09 2.46 19.51
N LYS A 83 0.10 2.18 18.98
CA LYS A 83 1.32 2.91 19.36
C LYS A 83 1.72 4.02 18.37
N TYR A 84 1.38 3.88 17.08
CA TYR A 84 1.93 4.74 16.03
C TYR A 84 0.90 5.38 15.12
N LEU A 85 -0.21 4.71 14.83
CA LEU A 85 -1.13 5.09 13.74
C LEU A 85 -2.60 5.07 14.18
N TYR A 86 -2.88 5.66 15.33
CA TYR A 86 -4.25 5.73 15.84
C TYR A 86 -5.18 6.50 14.88
N ILE A 87 -6.31 5.89 14.53
CA ILE A 87 -7.36 6.50 13.72
C ILE A 87 -8.23 7.37 14.61
N LEU A 88 -8.18 8.70 14.38
CA LEU A 88 -9.08 9.61 15.07
C LEU A 88 -10.49 9.43 14.50
N ASN A 89 -11.45 9.24 15.38
CA ASN A 89 -12.86 9.25 15.01
C ASN A 89 -13.32 10.70 14.80
N ASN A 90 -13.00 11.24 13.62
CA ASN A 90 -13.36 12.61 13.24
C ASN A 90 -14.46 12.54 12.18
N PRO A 91 -15.61 13.22 12.38
CA PRO A 91 -16.72 13.20 11.42
C PRO A 91 -16.35 13.73 10.03
N PHE A 92 -15.32 14.59 9.92
CA PHE A 92 -14.92 15.22 8.66
C PHE A 92 -13.80 14.49 7.91
N ILE A 93 -12.93 13.75 8.64
CA ILE A 93 -11.79 13.04 8.04
C ILE A 93 -11.79 11.62 8.56
N LYS A 94 -12.28 10.70 7.75
CA LYS A 94 -12.24 9.27 8.04
C LYS A 94 -10.94 8.68 7.49
N GLY A 95 -10.25 7.87 8.31
CA GLY A 95 -8.99 7.24 7.95
C GLY A 95 -7.74 8.08 8.25
N LEU A 96 -6.63 7.69 7.65
CA LEU A 96 -5.33 8.32 7.84
C LEU A 96 -4.89 9.07 6.58
N THR A 97 -4.34 10.27 6.74
CA THR A 97 -3.69 10.98 5.62
C THR A 97 -2.28 10.43 5.40
N GLY A 98 -1.74 10.57 4.17
CA GLY A 98 -0.36 10.18 3.89
C GLY A 98 0.68 10.85 4.78
N PHE A 99 0.43 12.09 5.22
CA PHE A 99 1.30 12.79 6.19
C PHE A 99 1.26 12.14 7.57
N LYS A 100 0.08 11.68 8.04
CA LYS A 100 -0.02 10.92 9.30
C LYS A 100 0.67 9.56 9.19
N LEU A 101 0.53 8.87 8.05
CA LEU A 101 1.25 7.62 7.80
C LEU A 101 2.76 7.84 7.86
N SER A 102 3.27 8.87 7.15
CA SER A 102 4.69 9.25 7.17
C SER A 102 5.18 9.53 8.61
N LYS A 103 4.44 10.32 9.38
CA LYS A 103 4.79 10.65 10.77
C LYS A 103 4.81 9.40 11.67
N GLY A 104 3.80 8.54 11.54
CA GLY A 104 3.67 7.33 12.36
C GLY A 104 4.79 6.31 12.08
N ILE A 105 5.07 6.01 10.81
CA ILE A 105 6.14 5.08 10.47
C ILE A 105 7.54 5.65 10.80
N ASN A 106 7.76 6.95 10.64
CA ASN A 106 9.03 7.57 11.08
C ASN A 106 9.22 7.47 12.59
N LYS A 107 8.14 7.56 13.39
CA LYS A 107 8.21 7.31 14.83
C LYS A 107 8.57 5.84 15.09
N TYR A 108 7.95 4.89 14.38
CA TYR A 108 8.28 3.47 14.48
C TYR A 108 9.77 3.21 14.17
N PHE A 109 10.30 3.80 13.10
CA PHE A 109 11.72 3.66 12.73
C PHE A 109 12.65 4.17 13.84
N ARG A 110 12.39 5.34 14.40
CA ARG A 110 13.19 5.88 15.51
C ARG A 110 13.13 4.99 16.75
N ASP A 111 11.93 4.58 17.17
CA ASP A 111 11.72 3.76 18.38
C ASP A 111 12.37 2.38 18.28
N ASN A 112 12.66 1.90 17.06
CA ASN A 112 13.27 0.59 16.79
C ASN A 112 14.70 0.70 16.21
N ASN A 113 15.33 1.89 16.25
CA ASN A 113 16.68 2.15 15.74
C ASN A 113 16.87 1.73 14.26
N ILE A 114 15.85 1.95 13.43
CA ILE A 114 15.88 1.64 12.00
C ILE A 114 16.30 2.89 11.24
N SER A 115 17.42 2.83 10.51
CA SER A 115 17.96 3.93 9.69
C SER A 115 17.18 4.11 8.39
N MET A 116 15.88 4.42 8.53
CA MET A 116 14.95 4.64 7.42
C MET A 116 14.16 5.93 7.62
N LYS A 117 13.74 6.53 6.52
CA LYS A 117 12.89 7.73 6.51
C LYS A 117 11.76 7.60 5.50
N ALA A 118 10.56 7.92 5.94
CA ALA A 118 9.37 7.96 5.11
C ALA A 118 8.96 9.41 4.80
N LEU A 119 8.64 9.68 3.54
CA LEU A 119 8.20 10.98 3.07
C LEU A 119 6.94 10.82 2.21
N TRP A 120 5.88 11.54 2.54
CA TRP A 120 4.67 11.58 1.73
C TRP A 120 4.76 12.66 0.66
N GLY A 121 4.41 12.28 -0.58
CA GLY A 121 4.02 13.27 -1.58
C GLY A 121 5.12 14.10 -2.22
N LYS A 122 6.26 13.54 -2.60
CA LYS A 122 7.15 14.23 -3.54
C LYS A 122 6.62 14.09 -4.98
N ARG A 123 6.13 15.18 -5.51
CA ARG A 123 5.22 15.41 -6.65
C ARG A 123 5.68 14.91 -8.04
N TYR A 124 6.96 14.58 -8.26
CA TYR A 124 7.49 14.32 -9.60
C TYR A 124 8.08 12.90 -9.71
N ASN A 125 7.91 12.31 -10.90
CA ASN A 125 8.52 11.03 -11.24
C ASN A 125 8.12 9.84 -10.35
N ILE A 126 6.80 9.69 -10.04
CA ILE A 126 6.31 8.56 -9.25
C ILE A 126 6.80 7.25 -9.81
N LEU A 127 6.72 7.04 -11.13
CA LEU A 127 7.18 5.81 -11.77
C LEU A 127 8.64 5.52 -11.48
N SER A 128 9.53 6.48 -11.72
CA SER A 128 10.97 6.26 -11.50
C SER A 128 11.32 6.00 -10.03
N LYS A 129 10.57 6.60 -9.09
CA LYS A 129 10.72 6.35 -7.66
C LYS A 129 10.24 4.96 -7.25
N VAL A 130 9.07 4.53 -7.78
CA VAL A 130 8.58 3.17 -7.57
C VAL A 130 9.58 2.16 -8.09
N GLN A 131 10.06 2.34 -9.32
CA GLN A 131 11.05 1.45 -9.92
C GLN A 131 12.37 1.43 -9.15
N LYS A 132 12.84 2.59 -8.66
CA LYS A 132 14.05 2.68 -7.84
C LYS A 132 13.86 1.91 -6.52
N SER A 133 12.76 2.18 -5.80
CA SER A 133 12.47 1.52 -4.51
C SER A 133 12.40 0.00 -4.64
N LEU A 134 11.71 -0.50 -5.68
CA LEU A 134 11.60 -1.93 -5.94
C LEU A 134 12.95 -2.57 -6.30
N ARG A 135 13.83 -1.88 -7.05
CA ARG A 135 15.21 -2.34 -7.28
C ARG A 135 16.03 -2.43 -5.99
N ASP A 136 15.79 -1.49 -5.08
CA ASP A 136 16.42 -1.48 -3.75
C ASP A 136 15.80 -2.53 -2.80
N GLY A 137 14.86 -3.36 -3.28
CA GLY A 137 14.19 -4.41 -2.51
C GLY A 137 13.11 -3.87 -1.56
N LEU A 138 12.62 -2.65 -1.76
CA LEU A 138 11.62 -2.01 -0.91
C LEU A 138 10.31 -1.83 -1.68
N PRO A 139 9.18 -2.35 -1.18
CA PRO A 139 7.88 -2.08 -1.75
C PRO A 139 7.46 -0.62 -1.50
N VAL A 140 6.44 -0.15 -2.21
CA VAL A 140 6.01 1.25 -2.14
C VAL A 140 4.53 1.33 -1.76
N ILE A 141 4.20 2.17 -0.79
CA ILE A 141 2.81 2.43 -0.44
C ILE A 141 2.25 3.51 -1.36
N LEU A 142 1.21 3.15 -2.10
CA LEU A 142 0.46 4.04 -2.98
C LEU A 142 -0.86 4.43 -2.31
N GLY A 143 -1.12 5.72 -2.22
CA GLY A 143 -2.45 6.23 -1.88
C GLY A 143 -3.20 6.64 -3.14
N VAL A 144 -4.44 6.22 -3.23
CA VAL A 144 -5.42 6.71 -4.20
C VAL A 144 -6.42 7.53 -3.41
N GLY A 145 -6.31 8.84 -3.51
CA GLY A 145 -7.16 9.77 -2.75
C GLY A 145 -8.61 9.77 -3.24
N PRO A 146 -9.52 10.38 -2.48
CA PRO A 146 -10.88 10.58 -2.91
C PRO A 146 -10.93 11.60 -4.07
N ASP A 147 -11.81 11.34 -5.04
CA ASP A 147 -12.26 12.37 -5.98
C ASP A 147 -13.44 13.11 -5.32
N VAL A 148 -13.25 14.38 -5.00
CA VAL A 148 -14.29 15.20 -4.33
C VAL A 148 -15.56 15.35 -5.17
N PHE A 149 -15.49 15.12 -6.47
CA PHE A 149 -16.64 15.11 -7.37
C PHE A 149 -17.14 13.70 -7.71
N ALA A 150 -16.69 12.67 -6.98
CA ALA A 150 -17.08 11.29 -7.26
C ALA A 150 -18.59 11.03 -7.16
N PHE A 151 -19.34 11.87 -6.39
CA PHE A 151 -20.79 11.76 -6.30
C PHE A 151 -21.50 12.08 -7.63
N LEU A 152 -20.84 12.80 -8.55
CA LEU A 152 -21.32 13.10 -9.89
C LEU A 152 -20.92 12.05 -10.95
N LYS A 153 -20.10 11.05 -10.56
CA LYS A 153 -19.51 10.09 -11.49
C LYS A 153 -20.02 8.68 -11.23
N LYS A 154 -20.21 7.91 -12.31
CA LYS A 154 -20.55 6.48 -12.23
C LYS A 154 -19.39 5.64 -11.68
N LYS A 155 -18.13 6.03 -11.97
CA LYS A 155 -16.91 5.36 -11.50
C LYS A 155 -16.18 6.27 -10.53
N LYS A 156 -15.94 5.78 -9.30
CA LYS A 156 -15.41 6.57 -8.19
C LYS A 156 -13.89 6.51 -8.03
N GLY A 157 -13.22 5.52 -8.65
CA GLY A 157 -11.81 5.26 -8.44
C GLY A 157 -11.06 4.85 -9.70
N ILE A 158 -9.94 4.20 -9.49
CA ILE A 158 -9.13 3.58 -10.53
C ILE A 158 -9.47 2.09 -10.55
N GLN A 159 -9.67 1.53 -11.73
CA GLN A 159 -9.95 0.10 -11.87
C GLN A 159 -8.64 -0.70 -11.80
N ALA A 160 -8.64 -1.74 -10.98
CA ALA A 160 -7.56 -2.71 -10.90
C ALA A 160 -8.10 -4.12 -11.17
N LEU A 161 -7.37 -4.90 -11.97
CA LEU A 161 -7.70 -6.29 -12.27
C LEU A 161 -7.31 -7.16 -11.07
N ASP A 162 -8.25 -7.89 -10.48
CA ASP A 162 -7.98 -8.93 -9.50
C ASP A 162 -7.31 -10.13 -10.19
N ILE A 163 -6.05 -10.35 -9.89
CA ILE A 163 -5.23 -11.42 -10.53
C ILE A 163 -5.70 -12.80 -10.07
N ASP A 164 -6.25 -12.90 -8.87
CA ASP A 164 -6.63 -14.17 -8.27
C ASP A 164 -7.99 -14.67 -8.81
N ASN A 165 -8.92 -13.73 -9.13
CA ASN A 165 -10.30 -14.08 -9.52
C ASN A 165 -10.70 -13.56 -10.92
N GLY A 166 -9.88 -12.74 -11.58
CA GLY A 166 -10.20 -12.13 -12.88
C GLY A 166 -11.25 -11.01 -12.81
N GLY A 167 -11.66 -10.60 -11.61
CA GLY A 167 -12.62 -9.51 -11.42
C GLY A 167 -11.97 -8.13 -11.49
N ILE A 168 -12.80 -7.09 -11.47
CA ILE A 168 -12.34 -5.69 -11.42
C ILE A 168 -12.73 -5.09 -10.08
N ALA A 169 -11.74 -4.48 -9.41
CA ALA A 169 -11.93 -3.73 -8.17
C ALA A 169 -11.73 -2.24 -8.41
N ASP A 170 -12.59 -1.41 -7.80
CA ASP A 170 -12.41 0.04 -7.78
C ASP A 170 -11.53 0.43 -6.59
N ILE A 171 -10.34 0.98 -6.87
CA ILE A 171 -9.45 1.54 -5.87
C ILE A 171 -9.81 3.01 -5.68
N TYR A 172 -10.39 3.34 -4.53
CA TYR A 172 -10.90 4.67 -4.21
C TYR A 172 -10.71 4.99 -2.73
N ALA A 173 -10.18 6.17 -2.41
CA ALA A 173 -9.89 6.60 -1.04
C ALA A 173 -9.16 5.50 -0.25
N HIS A 174 -8.12 4.93 -0.84
CA HIS A 174 -7.51 3.68 -0.38
C HIS A 174 -5.99 3.70 -0.48
N TYR A 175 -5.33 2.98 0.45
CA TYR A 175 -3.90 2.72 0.40
C TYR A 175 -3.64 1.28 0.02
N VAL A 176 -2.71 1.08 -0.90
CA VAL A 176 -2.26 -0.23 -1.39
C VAL A 176 -0.74 -0.33 -1.34
N LEU A 177 -0.20 -1.54 -1.36
CA LEU A 177 1.24 -1.76 -1.43
C LEU A 177 1.63 -2.22 -2.84
N ILE A 178 2.48 -1.47 -3.54
CA ILE A 178 3.12 -1.89 -4.80
C ILE A 178 4.28 -2.80 -4.44
N TYR A 179 4.24 -4.06 -4.90
CA TYR A 179 5.28 -5.06 -4.68
C TYR A 179 6.05 -5.44 -5.94
N ASP A 180 5.54 -5.03 -7.12
CA ASP A 180 6.21 -5.24 -8.40
C ASP A 180 5.76 -4.19 -9.43
N CYS A 181 6.57 -3.98 -10.48
CA CYS A 181 6.29 -3.06 -11.57
C CYS A 181 6.82 -3.65 -12.87
N LYS A 182 5.93 -3.88 -13.84
CA LYS A 182 6.26 -4.52 -15.13
C LYS A 182 5.73 -3.73 -16.30
N GLU A 183 6.44 -3.84 -17.42
CA GLU A 183 5.94 -3.40 -18.72
C GLU A 183 5.37 -4.61 -19.47
N GLU A 184 4.14 -4.50 -19.90
CA GLU A 184 3.43 -5.49 -20.69
C GLU A 184 2.73 -4.81 -21.86
N ASN A 185 2.98 -5.26 -23.08
CA ASN A 185 2.39 -4.67 -24.30
C ASN A 185 2.60 -3.14 -24.42
N LYS A 186 3.77 -2.63 -24.03
CA LYS A 186 4.14 -1.20 -24.00
C LYS A 186 3.35 -0.38 -22.98
N GLU A 187 2.67 -1.00 -22.05
CA GLU A 187 2.00 -0.38 -20.93
C GLU A 187 2.65 -0.79 -19.61
N ILE A 188 2.78 0.16 -18.68
CA ILE A 188 3.37 -0.10 -17.36
C ILE A 188 2.27 -0.39 -16.36
N PHE A 189 2.45 -1.48 -15.62
CA PHE A 189 1.55 -1.93 -14.58
C PHE A 189 2.24 -1.98 -13.24
N PHE A 190 1.52 -1.53 -12.21
CA PHE A 190 1.84 -1.79 -10.83
C PHE A 190 1.11 -3.06 -10.37
N TYR A 191 1.86 -3.99 -9.80
CA TYR A 191 1.32 -5.14 -9.10
C TYR A 191 1.19 -4.78 -7.63
N ILE A 192 -0.04 -4.81 -7.14
CA ILE A 192 -0.37 -4.30 -5.82
C ILE A 192 -1.01 -5.36 -4.93
N SER A 193 -0.72 -5.27 -3.64
CA SER A 193 -1.40 -6.03 -2.57
C SER A 193 -2.44 -5.14 -1.92
N SER A 194 -3.67 -5.63 -1.87
CA SER A 194 -4.78 -5.02 -1.15
C SER A 194 -5.81 -6.09 -0.77
N TRP A 195 -6.53 -5.90 0.34
CA TRP A 195 -7.57 -6.80 0.84
C TRP A 195 -7.16 -8.29 0.90
N GLY A 196 -5.87 -8.56 1.13
CA GLY A 196 -5.31 -9.90 1.18
C GLY A 196 -5.11 -10.58 -0.18
N ARG A 197 -5.22 -9.85 -1.29
CA ARG A 197 -5.19 -10.32 -2.67
C ARG A 197 -4.22 -9.52 -3.53
N ARG A 198 -4.04 -10.00 -4.76
CA ARG A 198 -3.18 -9.40 -5.78
C ARG A 198 -4.01 -8.69 -6.84
N TYR A 199 -3.60 -7.49 -7.17
CA TYR A 199 -4.22 -6.72 -8.24
C TYR A 199 -3.18 -6.17 -9.19
N LYS A 200 -3.62 -5.91 -10.43
CA LYS A 200 -2.85 -5.27 -11.48
C LYS A 200 -3.48 -3.92 -11.80
N LEU A 201 -2.72 -2.84 -11.64
CA LEU A 201 -3.16 -1.47 -11.81
C LEU A 201 -2.36 -0.78 -12.92
N SER A 202 -3.02 -0.20 -13.93
CA SER A 202 -2.35 0.59 -14.96
C SER A 202 -1.74 1.87 -14.36
N TYR A 203 -0.44 2.08 -14.63
CA TYR A 203 0.20 3.35 -14.27
C TYR A 203 -0.41 4.54 -15.02
N ASN A 204 -0.80 4.36 -16.29
CA ASN A 204 -1.45 5.40 -17.07
C ASN A 204 -2.79 5.81 -16.46
N ASP A 205 -3.58 4.86 -16.00
CA ASP A 205 -4.86 5.14 -15.34
C ASP A 205 -4.64 5.87 -14.02
N PHE A 206 -3.65 5.47 -13.21
CA PHE A 206 -3.29 6.19 -11.99
C PHE A 206 -2.85 7.64 -12.29
N ASN A 207 -1.97 7.84 -13.26
CA ASN A 207 -1.48 9.17 -13.64
C ASN A 207 -2.59 10.08 -14.17
N ASN A 208 -3.51 9.52 -14.96
CA ASN A 208 -4.68 10.24 -15.45
C ASN A 208 -5.66 10.60 -14.33
N TYR A 209 -5.89 9.66 -13.39
CA TYR A 209 -6.71 9.91 -12.20
C TYR A 209 -6.12 11.03 -11.34
N GLN A 210 -4.82 10.97 -11.05
CA GLN A 210 -4.12 11.99 -10.28
C GLN A 210 -4.24 13.39 -10.91
N LYS A 211 -4.16 13.49 -12.25
CA LYS A 211 -4.27 14.77 -12.96
C LYS A 211 -5.70 15.31 -13.01
N LYS A 212 -6.70 14.44 -13.07
CA LYS A 212 -8.11 14.80 -13.24
C LYS A 212 -8.87 15.06 -11.93
N THR A 213 -8.30 14.63 -10.78
CA THR A 213 -8.94 14.82 -9.48
C THR A 213 -8.48 16.11 -8.82
N LEU A 214 -9.42 16.84 -8.21
CA LEU A 214 -9.09 18.01 -7.42
C LEU A 214 -8.19 17.59 -6.25
N PHE A 215 -7.04 18.27 -6.07
CA PHE A 215 -6.00 17.89 -5.13
C PHE A 215 -5.41 16.47 -5.34
N GLY A 216 -5.64 15.85 -6.52
CA GLY A 216 -5.14 14.52 -6.82
C GLY A 216 -3.64 14.33 -6.54
N PHE A 217 -2.83 15.34 -6.84
CA PHE A 217 -1.40 15.34 -6.60
C PHE A 217 -1.00 15.37 -5.11
N ILE A 218 -1.91 15.77 -4.20
CA ILE A 218 -1.70 15.72 -2.74
C ILE A 218 -2.23 14.42 -2.16
N LEU A 219 -3.43 14.01 -2.61
CA LEU A 219 -4.19 12.91 -2.03
C LEU A 219 -3.85 11.57 -2.69
N SER A 220 -3.52 11.57 -4.01
CA SER A 220 -3.10 10.38 -4.75
C SER A 220 -1.60 10.46 -4.98
N ASN A 221 -0.80 9.79 -4.13
CA ASN A 221 0.65 9.88 -4.15
C ASN A 221 1.27 8.63 -3.51
N ILE A 222 2.59 8.59 -3.45
CA ILE A 222 3.34 7.52 -2.78
C ILE A 222 3.91 7.96 -1.43
N LEU A 223 3.99 7.02 -0.51
CA LEU A 223 4.84 7.10 0.67
C LEU A 223 6.20 6.49 0.29
N GLU A 224 7.15 7.36 0.00
CA GLU A 224 8.52 6.98 -0.33
C GLU A 224 9.28 6.67 0.95
N ILE A 225 9.85 5.47 1.07
CA ILE A 225 10.67 5.04 2.20
C ILE A 225 12.07 4.77 1.69
N GLN A 226 13.06 5.38 2.33
CA GLN A 226 14.46 5.33 1.90
C GLN A 226 15.39 5.18 3.10
N LYS A 227 16.57 4.57 2.87
CA LYS A 227 17.66 4.53 3.86
C LYS A 227 18.19 5.95 4.12
N VAL A 228 18.55 6.23 5.36
CA VAL A 228 19.14 7.50 5.81
C VAL A 228 20.62 7.29 6.07
#